data_fe6fb721026fab33dbd88fd3d30e6430
#
_entry.id   fe6fb721026fab33dbd88fd3d30e6430
#
_cell.length_a   1.000
_cell.length_b   1.000
_cell.length_c   1.000
_cell.angle_alpha   90.00
_cell.angle_beta   90.00
_cell.angle_gamma   90.00
#
_symmetry.space_group_name_H-M   'P 1'
#
loop_
_entity.id
_entity.type
_entity.pdbx_description
1 polymer ?
#
loop_
_entity_poly.entity_id
_entity_poly.type
_entity_poly.pdbx_seq_one_letter_code
_entity_poly.pdbx_strand_id
1 'polypeptide(L)'
;MFERWVENGLLDTLQEEQIGGIAFSPLAGGLLTNRYLQGIPDDSRMMTDGRFLNATMLTDSKLQKIRALNAFAESRGQKLAQMALQWVLRQPAITSVLIGASKTSQIADAVTMLAQTPLSGDEIQQIEQILRTE
;
A
#
# COMPACT_ATOMS: atom_id res chain seq x y z
N MET A 1 3.54 2.17 2.57
CA MET A 1 4.69 1.44 2.01
C MET A 1 5.74 2.39 1.43
N PHE A 2 5.43 3.21 0.42
CA PHE A 2 6.43 4.11 -0.18
C PHE A 2 6.76 5.33 0.67
N GLU A 3 5.78 5.99 1.24
CA GLU A 3 5.97 7.10 2.16
C GLU A 3 6.07 6.58 3.59
N ARG A 4 7.24 6.80 4.22
CA ARG A 4 7.58 6.17 5.51
C ARG A 4 8.08 7.15 6.56
N TRP A 5 7.99 8.45 6.31
CA TRP A 5 8.47 9.48 7.23
C TRP A 5 7.81 9.39 8.63
N VAL A 6 6.59 8.86 8.69
CA VAL A 6 5.86 8.65 9.96
C VAL A 6 6.57 7.66 10.91
N GLU A 7 7.41 6.78 10.36
CA GLU A 7 8.18 5.80 11.15
C GLU A 7 9.37 6.45 11.88
N ASN A 8 9.66 7.73 11.60
CA ASN A 8 10.72 8.50 12.28
C ASN A 8 10.17 9.20 13.51
N GLY A 9 9.66 8.45 14.49
CA GLY A 9 9.23 8.94 15.80
C GLY A 9 7.74 9.26 15.93
N LEU A 10 7.00 9.56 14.85
CA LEU A 10 5.57 9.86 14.97
C LEU A 10 4.77 8.64 15.48
N LEU A 11 5.05 7.44 14.95
CA LEU A 11 4.36 6.22 15.40
C LEU A 11 4.68 5.92 16.86
N ASP A 12 5.91 6.14 17.30
CA ASP A 12 6.33 5.94 18.70
C ASP A 12 5.58 6.90 19.61
N THR A 13 5.53 8.20 19.26
CA THR A 13 4.78 9.21 20.02
C THR A 13 3.29 8.86 20.10
N LEU A 14 2.67 8.45 19.00
CA LEU A 14 1.26 8.04 19.01
C LEU A 14 1.03 6.87 19.97
N GLN A 15 1.94 5.90 19.99
CA GLN A 15 1.85 4.75 20.87
C GLN A 15 2.06 5.11 22.34
N GLU A 16 3.05 5.95 22.65
CA GLU A 16 3.34 6.44 24.00
C GLU A 16 2.16 7.24 24.58
N GLU A 17 1.57 8.11 23.77
CA GLU A 17 0.43 8.95 24.17
C GLU A 17 -0.93 8.22 24.06
N GLN A 18 -0.94 6.95 23.65
CA GLN A 18 -2.15 6.14 23.46
C GLN A 18 -3.14 6.76 22.46
N ILE A 19 -2.63 7.43 21.42
CA ILE A 19 -3.41 8.06 20.35
C ILE A 19 -3.45 7.14 19.14
N GLY A 20 -4.66 6.82 18.67
CA GLY A 20 -4.85 6.05 17.45
C GLY A 20 -4.64 6.89 16.19
N GLY A 21 -3.83 6.40 15.25
CA GLY A 21 -3.58 7.04 13.97
C GLY A 21 -4.53 6.56 12.87
N ILE A 22 -4.93 7.45 11.97
CA ILE A 22 -5.65 7.12 10.72
C ILE A 22 -4.69 7.39 9.55
N ALA A 23 -4.35 6.34 8.80
CA ALA A 23 -3.51 6.47 7.62
C ALA A 23 -4.36 6.75 6.37
N PHE A 24 -4.10 7.84 5.66
CA PHE A 24 -4.73 8.16 4.39
C PHE A 24 -3.88 7.69 3.20
N SER A 25 -4.51 7.56 2.03
CA SER A 25 -3.86 7.11 0.78
C SER A 25 -2.99 5.83 0.93
N PRO A 26 -3.47 4.78 1.62
CA PRO A 26 -2.66 3.60 1.93
C PRO A 26 -2.20 2.85 0.68
N LEU A 27 -2.88 3.03 -0.45
CA LEU A 27 -2.56 2.43 -1.75
C LEU A 27 -1.74 3.36 -2.67
N ALA A 28 -1.16 4.44 -2.14
CA ALA A 28 -0.32 5.39 -2.87
C ALA A 28 -0.98 5.88 -4.19
N GLY A 29 -2.23 6.35 -4.10
CA GLY A 29 -2.99 6.82 -5.25
C GLY A 29 -3.41 5.71 -6.23
N GLY A 30 -3.30 4.45 -5.85
CA GLY A 30 -3.59 3.27 -6.68
C GLY A 30 -2.35 2.57 -7.22
N LEU A 31 -1.14 3.08 -6.96
CA LEU A 31 0.11 2.42 -7.37
C LEU A 31 0.27 1.03 -6.75
N LEU A 32 -0.21 0.83 -5.53
CA LEU A 32 -0.21 -0.46 -4.84
C LEU A 32 -1.46 -1.30 -5.18
N THR A 33 -1.78 -1.35 -6.47
CA THR A 33 -2.81 -2.21 -7.05
C THR A 33 -2.26 -2.84 -8.33
N ASN A 34 -2.98 -3.80 -8.91
CA ASN A 34 -2.61 -4.40 -10.19
C ASN A 34 -2.78 -3.46 -11.40
N ARG A 35 -3.36 -2.27 -11.20
CA ARG A 35 -3.73 -1.35 -12.29
C ARG A 35 -2.53 -0.85 -13.11
N TYR A 36 -1.37 -0.68 -12.46
CA TYR A 36 -0.18 -0.09 -13.08
C TYR A 36 0.91 -1.11 -13.46
N LEU A 37 0.68 -2.41 -13.30
CA LEU A 37 1.67 -3.46 -13.56
C LEU A 37 2.14 -3.52 -15.02
N GLN A 38 1.26 -3.15 -15.96
CA GLN A 38 1.54 -3.16 -17.41
C GLN A 38 1.81 -1.76 -17.98
N GLY A 39 1.93 -0.74 -17.11
CA GLY A 39 2.09 0.64 -17.51
C GLY A 39 0.97 1.53 -16.99
N ILE A 40 0.88 2.74 -17.52
CA ILE A 40 -0.13 3.74 -17.12
C ILE A 40 -1.37 3.55 -18.01
N PRO A 41 -2.53 3.14 -17.45
CA PRO A 41 -3.77 3.06 -18.22
C PRO A 41 -4.27 4.45 -18.63
N ASP A 42 -4.85 4.56 -19.82
CA ASP A 42 -5.36 5.83 -20.36
C ASP A 42 -6.46 6.46 -19.49
N ASP A 43 -7.26 5.63 -18.81
CA ASP A 43 -8.31 6.03 -17.88
C ASP A 43 -7.81 6.23 -16.43
N SER A 44 -6.51 6.22 -16.22
CA SER A 44 -5.92 6.37 -14.88
C SER A 44 -5.97 7.81 -14.37
N ARG A 45 -5.94 7.96 -13.04
CA ARG A 45 -5.81 9.28 -12.40
C ARG A 45 -4.54 10.03 -12.83
N MET A 46 -3.48 9.32 -13.22
CA MET A 46 -2.26 9.92 -13.76
C MET A 46 -2.53 10.67 -15.08
N MET A 47 -3.45 10.17 -15.90
CA MET A 47 -3.80 10.77 -17.18
C MET A 47 -4.91 11.81 -17.06
N THR A 48 -5.84 11.63 -16.11
CA THR A 48 -7.04 12.48 -15.99
C THR A 48 -6.91 13.59 -14.95
N ASP A 49 -6.13 13.38 -13.88
CA ASP A 49 -5.92 14.35 -12.80
C ASP A 49 -4.50 14.23 -12.23
N GLY A 50 -3.55 14.87 -12.90
CA GLY A 50 -2.14 14.84 -12.54
C GLY A 50 -1.75 15.59 -11.25
N ARG A 51 -2.71 16.16 -10.50
CA ARG A 51 -2.42 16.95 -9.28
C ARG A 51 -1.83 16.11 -8.16
N PHE A 52 -2.31 14.88 -7.97
CA PHE A 52 -1.90 14.01 -6.87
C PHE A 52 -1.06 12.81 -7.29
N LEU A 53 -1.14 12.43 -8.56
CA LEU A 53 -0.40 11.32 -9.12
C LEU A 53 -0.07 11.66 -10.57
N ASN A 54 1.22 11.83 -10.90
CA ASN A 54 1.68 12.12 -12.25
C ASN A 54 2.66 11.03 -12.75
N ALA A 55 2.86 10.99 -14.06
CA ALA A 55 3.68 9.96 -14.70
C ALA A 55 5.14 9.93 -14.19
N THR A 56 5.67 11.06 -13.74
CA THR A 56 7.03 11.12 -13.19
C THR A 56 7.19 10.41 -11.84
N MET A 57 6.10 10.14 -11.15
CA MET A 57 6.09 9.39 -9.89
C MET A 57 6.21 7.87 -10.09
N LEU A 58 5.95 7.38 -11.31
CA LEU A 58 6.09 5.96 -11.67
C LEU A 58 7.42 5.76 -12.42
N THR A 59 8.52 5.82 -11.70
CA THR A 59 9.85 5.50 -12.22
C THR A 59 9.98 3.99 -12.50
N ASP A 60 10.93 3.59 -13.36
CA ASP A 60 11.19 2.18 -13.64
C ASP A 60 11.52 1.38 -12.37
N SER A 61 12.34 1.95 -11.47
CA SER A 61 12.64 1.35 -10.16
C SER A 61 11.36 1.15 -9.33
N LYS A 62 10.49 2.15 -9.26
CA LYS A 62 9.22 2.02 -8.53
C LYS A 62 8.30 0.97 -9.15
N LEU A 63 8.25 0.90 -10.49
CA LEU A 63 7.46 -0.12 -11.20
C LEU A 63 7.99 -1.53 -10.94
N GLN A 64 9.31 -1.72 -10.88
CA GLN A 64 9.92 -2.99 -10.51
C GLN A 64 9.54 -3.40 -9.09
N LYS A 65 9.58 -2.48 -8.13
CA LYS A 65 9.11 -2.72 -6.75
C LYS A 65 7.64 -3.13 -6.71
N ILE A 66 6.78 -2.43 -7.45
CA ILE A 66 5.34 -2.76 -7.51
C ILE A 66 5.13 -4.17 -8.07
N ARG A 67 5.85 -4.54 -9.13
CA ARG A 67 5.78 -5.89 -9.72
C ARG A 67 6.25 -6.97 -8.74
N ALA A 68 7.36 -6.74 -8.04
CA ALA A 68 7.87 -7.68 -7.04
C ALA A 68 6.91 -7.82 -5.85
N LEU A 69 6.35 -6.71 -5.36
CA LEU A 69 5.32 -6.72 -4.31
C LEU A 69 4.05 -7.45 -4.76
N ASN A 70 3.65 -7.28 -6.04
CA ASN A 70 2.48 -7.98 -6.57
C ASN A 70 2.72 -9.49 -6.66
N ALA A 71 3.87 -9.91 -7.18
CA ALA A 71 4.24 -11.33 -7.23
C ALA A 71 4.27 -11.95 -5.83
N PHE A 72 4.78 -11.21 -4.84
CA PHE A 72 4.77 -11.65 -3.45
C PHE A 72 3.34 -11.75 -2.89
N ALA A 73 2.47 -10.78 -3.15
CA ALA A 73 1.07 -10.86 -2.74
C ALA A 73 0.35 -12.05 -3.37
N GLU A 74 0.57 -12.31 -4.67
CA GLU A 74 0.00 -13.47 -5.37
C GLU A 74 0.46 -14.80 -4.78
N SER A 75 1.72 -14.93 -4.38
CA SER A 75 2.22 -16.14 -3.70
C SER A 75 1.52 -16.41 -2.37
N ARG A 76 0.95 -15.40 -1.74
CA ARG A 76 0.11 -15.48 -0.54
C ARG A 76 -1.39 -15.70 -0.84
N GLY A 77 -1.79 -15.78 -2.12
CA GLY A 77 -3.19 -15.81 -2.52
C GLY A 77 -3.93 -14.48 -2.27
N GLN A 78 -3.21 -13.36 -2.24
CA GLN A 78 -3.75 -12.03 -1.98
C GLN A 78 -3.61 -11.11 -3.20
N LYS A 79 -4.46 -10.10 -3.29
CA LYS A 79 -4.22 -8.95 -4.17
C LYS A 79 -3.19 -8.02 -3.54
N LEU A 80 -2.37 -7.35 -4.35
CA LEU A 80 -1.41 -6.35 -3.86
C LEU A 80 -2.05 -5.31 -2.95
N ALA A 81 -3.24 -4.81 -3.31
CA ALA A 81 -3.97 -3.84 -2.50
C ALA A 81 -4.28 -4.36 -1.08
N GLN A 82 -4.70 -5.62 -0.97
CA GLN A 82 -5.01 -6.25 0.31
C GLN A 82 -3.76 -6.38 1.18
N MET A 83 -2.66 -6.86 0.62
CA MET A 83 -1.37 -6.96 1.30
C MET A 83 -0.86 -5.58 1.74
N ALA A 84 -0.99 -4.55 0.90
CA ALA A 84 -0.59 -3.19 1.23
C ALA A 84 -1.38 -2.61 2.41
N LEU A 85 -2.69 -2.88 2.49
CA LEU A 85 -3.52 -2.47 3.61
C LEU A 85 -3.11 -3.21 4.91
N GLN A 86 -2.88 -4.52 4.86
CA GLN A 86 -2.36 -5.29 6.00
C GLN A 86 -1.00 -4.74 6.47
N TRP A 87 -0.12 -4.39 5.52
CA TRP A 87 1.20 -3.85 5.85
C TRP A 87 1.10 -2.51 6.59
N VAL A 88 0.16 -1.64 6.24
CA VAL A 88 -0.08 -0.38 6.98
C VAL A 88 -0.66 -0.66 8.35
N LEU A 89 -1.69 -1.51 8.43
CA LEU A 89 -2.39 -1.84 9.68
C LEU A 89 -1.57 -2.71 10.65
N ARG A 90 -0.39 -3.24 10.22
CA ARG A 90 0.51 -3.96 11.14
C ARG A 90 1.08 -3.07 12.25
N GLN A 91 1.08 -1.76 12.05
CA GLN A 91 1.59 -0.80 13.02
C GLN A 91 0.59 -0.61 14.15
N PRO A 92 0.98 -0.88 15.42
CA PRO A 92 0.04 -0.82 16.57
C PRO A 92 -0.60 0.56 16.75
N ALA A 93 0.13 1.64 16.39
CA ALA A 93 -0.39 3.00 16.47
C ALA A 93 -1.41 3.33 15.36
N ILE A 94 -1.51 2.52 14.29
CA ILE A 94 -2.48 2.75 13.21
C ILE A 94 -3.74 1.96 13.48
N THR A 95 -4.81 2.65 13.83
CA THR A 95 -6.11 2.05 14.15
C THR A 95 -7.01 1.90 12.92
N SER A 96 -6.79 2.70 11.88
CA SER A 96 -7.63 2.68 10.68
C SER A 96 -6.88 3.17 9.44
N VAL A 97 -7.35 2.72 8.27
CA VAL A 97 -6.90 3.21 6.96
C VAL A 97 -8.07 3.82 6.20
N LEU A 98 -7.84 4.98 5.60
CA LEU A 98 -8.83 5.68 4.79
C LEU A 98 -8.62 5.33 3.32
N ILE A 99 -9.51 4.50 2.76
CA ILE A 99 -9.47 4.10 1.35
C ILE A 99 -10.40 4.96 0.50
N GLY A 100 -9.95 5.32 -0.71
CA GLY A 100 -10.80 5.88 -1.76
C GLY A 100 -11.23 4.76 -2.72
N ALA A 101 -12.52 4.68 -3.03
CA ALA A 101 -13.07 3.70 -3.95
C ALA A 101 -14.03 4.36 -4.93
N SER A 102 -13.96 3.96 -6.21
CA SER A 102 -14.91 4.37 -7.26
C SER A 102 -15.94 3.28 -7.56
N LYS A 103 -15.77 2.08 -7.00
CA LYS A 103 -16.66 0.92 -7.18
C LYS A 103 -16.84 0.20 -5.85
N THR A 104 -18.04 -0.31 -5.60
CA THR A 104 -18.37 -1.10 -4.40
C THR A 104 -17.49 -2.36 -4.27
N SER A 105 -17.11 -2.97 -5.39
CA SER A 105 -16.22 -4.13 -5.39
C SER A 105 -14.84 -3.84 -4.78
N GLN A 106 -14.33 -2.62 -4.91
CA GLN A 106 -13.06 -2.23 -4.31
C GLN A 106 -13.15 -2.17 -2.78
N ILE A 107 -14.29 -1.74 -2.25
CA ILE A 107 -14.55 -1.75 -0.81
C ILE A 107 -14.66 -3.19 -0.31
N ALA A 108 -15.43 -4.04 -1.00
CA ALA A 108 -15.55 -5.45 -0.67
C ALA A 108 -14.20 -6.16 -0.67
N ASP A 109 -13.38 -5.95 -1.71
CA ASP A 109 -12.02 -6.50 -1.80
C ASP A 109 -11.13 -6.02 -0.63
N ALA A 110 -11.23 -4.75 -0.25
CA ALA A 110 -10.46 -4.23 0.88
C ALA A 110 -10.88 -4.89 2.20
N VAL A 111 -12.18 -5.07 2.43
CA VAL A 111 -12.72 -5.68 3.66
C VAL A 111 -12.32 -7.16 3.77
N THR A 112 -12.27 -7.90 2.65
CA THR A 112 -11.88 -9.32 2.68
C THR A 112 -10.47 -9.55 3.21
N MET A 113 -9.57 -8.54 3.16
CA MET A 113 -8.23 -8.66 3.73
C MET A 113 -8.23 -8.89 5.25
N LEU A 114 -9.30 -8.49 5.96
CA LEU A 114 -9.42 -8.69 7.40
C LEU A 114 -9.56 -10.17 7.79
N ALA A 115 -10.07 -11.00 6.88
CA ALA A 115 -10.20 -12.44 7.08
C ALA A 115 -8.94 -13.23 6.64
N GLN A 116 -7.96 -12.57 6.05
CA GLN A 116 -6.73 -13.20 5.56
C GLN A 116 -5.69 -13.27 6.67
N THR A 117 -4.79 -14.26 6.57
CA THR A 117 -3.69 -14.42 7.52
C THR A 117 -2.84 -13.15 7.60
N PRO A 118 -2.58 -12.61 8.78
CA PRO A 118 -1.69 -11.46 8.96
C PRO A 118 -0.28 -11.74 8.40
N LEU A 119 0.44 -10.67 8.07
CA LEU A 119 1.84 -10.77 7.64
C LEU A 119 2.71 -11.31 8.79
N SER A 120 3.47 -12.36 8.53
CA SER A 120 4.48 -12.88 9.47
C SER A 120 5.71 -11.96 9.51
N GLY A 121 6.59 -12.15 10.51
CA GLY A 121 7.84 -11.42 10.61
C GLY A 121 8.74 -11.61 9.38
N ASP A 122 8.85 -12.83 8.87
CA ASP A 122 9.67 -13.15 7.69
C ASP A 122 9.09 -12.49 6.43
N GLU A 123 7.78 -12.47 6.28
CA GLU A 123 7.10 -11.83 5.16
C GLU A 123 7.26 -10.31 5.19
N ILE A 124 7.21 -9.71 6.38
CA ILE A 124 7.50 -8.28 6.56
C ILE A 124 8.95 -7.99 6.14
N GLN A 125 9.92 -8.83 6.52
CA GLN A 125 11.31 -8.66 6.11
C GLN A 125 11.49 -8.77 4.58
N GLN A 126 10.81 -9.70 3.91
CA GLN A 126 10.83 -9.82 2.46
C GLN A 126 10.25 -8.59 1.77
N ILE A 127 9.12 -8.07 2.27
CA ILE A 127 8.55 -6.82 1.77
C ILE A 127 9.53 -5.65 1.95
N GLU A 128 10.18 -5.57 3.12
CA GLU A 128 11.18 -4.53 3.40
C GLU A 128 12.38 -4.62 2.44
N GLN A 129 12.84 -5.83 2.11
CA GLN A 129 13.92 -6.03 1.13
C GLN A 129 13.51 -5.52 -0.26
N ILE A 130 12.30 -5.87 -0.73
CA ILE A 130 11.77 -5.36 -2.00
C ILE A 130 11.71 -3.83 -2.01
N LEU A 131 11.27 -3.22 -0.93
CA LEU A 131 11.15 -1.76 -0.83
C LEU A 131 12.52 -1.04 -0.82
N ARG A 132 13.58 -1.69 -0.35
CA ARG A 132 14.96 -1.14 -0.30
C ARG A 132 15.75 -1.33 -1.59
N THR A 133 15.34 -2.20 -2.50
CA THR A 133 16.01 -2.39 -3.79
C THR A 133 16.07 -1.05 -4.54
N GLU A 134 17.21 -0.68 -5.10
CA GLU A 134 17.40 0.55 -5.89
C GLU A 134 16.76 0.44 -7.28
#